data_c457637430021e932aa98f52d29aab6f
#
_entry.id   c457637430021e932aa98f52d29aab6f
#
_cell.length_a   1.000
_cell.length_b   1.000
_cell.length_c   1.000
_cell.angle_alpha   90.00
_cell.angle_beta   90.00
_cell.angle_gamma   90.00
#
_symmetry.space_group_name_H-M   'P 1'
#
loop_
_entity.id
_entity.type
_entity.pdbx_description
1 polymer ?
#
loop_
_entity_poly.entity_id
_entity_poly.type
_entity_poly.pdbx_seq_one_letter_code
_entity_poly.pdbx_strand_id
1 'polypeptide(L)'
;MLENLRYIAKEEGLRRFKESLIAYSADLGGLIAGLIVFLRLEVFLSEPWIVMLYPIMITLRGNIGGIFSAKLSTSLNLGYIRPSLRRNTPLFMILFSAINFISLLLSFFSGLIVFLAQIVIVGFKPWLLGIVLLTSLSTQVISMSIAIPVTCALGFISFKRKIDPDVILYPIMSTVTDILVSLTYTVVIIVVKTLIGFIAIFSICIVSSSAILLLMKKYGREVEFVTSVKQILAPLLLSLLIGWFSGLALSNVKSKLEEYPSIMIVYPAIIDTIGNFGASIGSILTARLAEGLVSPKLSLSLLELYETIQMWLSALLYFIVYAYIAFLNGFQNVGVIIICFIASSPLILFTCKLSAIGVFERNLDLDNFVIPLETTFSDFLGTLLLSLFLGII
;
A
#
# COMPACT_ATOMS: atom_id res chain seq x y z
N MET A 1 25.74 -4.67 -34.62
CA MET A 1 24.95 -5.42 -33.63
C MET A 1 24.99 -4.73 -32.26
N LEU A 2 26.15 -4.46 -31.69
CA LEU A 2 26.26 -3.77 -30.36
C LEU A 2 25.73 -2.32 -30.37
N GLU A 3 25.89 -1.57 -31.46
CA GLU A 3 25.35 -0.20 -31.57
C GLU A 3 23.82 -0.20 -31.64
N ASN A 4 23.20 -1.15 -32.38
CA ASN A 4 21.75 -1.29 -32.43
C ASN A 4 21.18 -1.69 -31.06
N LEU A 5 21.85 -2.57 -30.31
CA LEU A 5 21.46 -2.92 -28.95
C LEU A 5 21.55 -1.73 -27.99
N ARG A 6 22.59 -0.91 -28.12
CA ARG A 6 22.72 0.33 -27.33
C ARG A 6 21.66 1.37 -27.67
N TYR A 7 21.31 1.48 -28.95
CA TYR A 7 20.24 2.39 -29.39
C TYR A 7 18.88 1.96 -28.84
N ILE A 8 18.52 0.68 -29.00
CA ILE A 8 17.29 0.10 -28.46
C ILE A 8 17.22 0.27 -26.93
N ALA A 9 18.30 -0.04 -26.23
CA ALA A 9 18.36 0.12 -24.78
C ALA A 9 18.17 1.59 -24.36
N LYS A 10 18.70 2.55 -25.13
CA LYS A 10 18.54 3.97 -24.84
C LYS A 10 17.10 4.47 -25.05
N GLU A 11 16.44 4.05 -26.12
CA GLU A 11 15.03 4.41 -26.37
C GLU A 11 14.10 3.78 -25.33
N GLU A 12 14.25 2.48 -25.05
CA GLU A 12 13.48 1.77 -24.04
C GLU A 12 13.70 2.41 -22.65
N GLY A 13 14.94 2.70 -22.29
CA GLY A 13 15.25 3.34 -21.01
C GLY A 13 14.63 4.72 -20.88
N LEU A 14 14.70 5.57 -21.91
CA LEU A 14 14.06 6.88 -21.89
C LEU A 14 12.54 6.79 -21.77
N ARG A 15 11.95 5.78 -22.42
CA ARG A 15 10.53 5.47 -22.28
C ARG A 15 10.22 5.11 -20.82
N ARG A 16 10.98 4.17 -20.22
CA ARG A 16 10.82 3.78 -18.80
C ARG A 16 10.97 4.95 -17.84
N PHE A 17 11.95 5.82 -18.06
CA PHE A 17 12.13 7.03 -17.27
C PHE A 17 10.86 7.91 -17.29
N LYS A 18 10.30 8.18 -18.47
CA LYS A 18 9.08 9.01 -18.60
C LYS A 18 7.86 8.35 -17.98
N GLU A 19 7.66 7.05 -18.24
CA GLU A 19 6.55 6.27 -17.68
C GLU A 19 6.60 6.28 -16.16
N SER A 20 7.79 6.01 -15.58
CA SER A 20 7.99 6.03 -14.11
C SER A 20 7.85 7.42 -13.52
N LEU A 21 8.33 8.46 -14.21
CA LEU A 21 8.19 9.85 -13.76
C LEU A 21 6.71 10.24 -13.64
N ILE A 22 5.88 9.82 -14.61
CA ILE A 22 4.44 10.06 -14.57
C ILE A 22 3.80 9.21 -13.46
N ALA A 23 4.15 7.93 -13.36
CA ALA A 23 3.59 7.04 -12.35
C ALA A 23 3.87 7.55 -10.92
N TYR A 24 5.12 7.89 -10.62
CA TYR A 24 5.50 8.38 -9.28
C TYR A 24 5.00 9.79 -8.97
N SER A 25 4.51 10.54 -9.96
CA SER A 25 3.85 11.83 -9.69
C SER A 25 2.58 11.68 -8.83
N ALA A 26 1.94 10.52 -8.88
CA ALA A 26 0.79 10.21 -8.03
C ALA A 26 1.18 10.12 -6.54
N ASP A 27 2.42 9.71 -6.24
CA ASP A 27 2.93 9.57 -4.87
C ASP A 27 3.06 10.91 -4.14
N LEU A 28 3.09 12.04 -4.88
CA LEU A 28 2.99 13.37 -4.28
C LEU A 28 1.71 13.55 -3.46
N GLY A 29 0.67 12.79 -3.74
CA GLY A 29 -0.53 12.76 -2.91
C GLY A 29 -0.30 12.20 -1.51
N GLY A 30 0.73 11.36 -1.32
CA GLY A 30 1.21 10.93 -0.01
C GLY A 30 1.65 12.09 0.90
N LEU A 31 2.08 13.23 0.32
CA LEU A 31 2.37 14.45 1.07
C LEU A 31 1.11 15.02 1.75
N ILE A 32 -0.04 14.92 1.09
CA ILE A 32 -1.33 15.33 1.69
C ILE A 32 -1.69 14.40 2.84
N ALA A 33 -1.51 13.08 2.64
CA ALA A 33 -1.72 12.08 3.69
C ALA A 33 -0.80 12.33 4.91
N GLY A 34 0.47 12.61 4.67
CA GLY A 34 1.44 12.95 5.70
C GLY A 34 1.12 14.27 6.41
N LEU A 35 0.69 15.29 5.67
CA LEU A 35 0.27 16.58 6.25
C LEU A 35 -0.93 16.42 7.20
N ILE A 36 -1.89 15.57 6.87
CA ILE A 36 -3.04 15.26 7.75
C ILE A 36 -2.56 14.73 9.10
N VAL A 37 -1.62 13.78 9.09
CA VAL A 37 -1.02 13.21 10.32
C VAL A 37 -0.20 14.26 11.06
N PHE A 38 0.62 15.02 10.35
CA PHE A 38 1.44 16.09 10.91
C PHE A 38 0.62 17.15 11.65
N LEU A 39 -0.51 17.57 11.08
CA LEU A 39 -1.41 18.55 11.72
C LEU A 39 -1.97 18.10 13.09
N ARG A 40 -1.89 16.82 13.41
CA ARG A 40 -2.34 16.20 14.65
C ARG A 40 -1.28 15.30 15.28
N LEU A 41 -0.02 15.65 15.08
CA LEU A 41 1.13 14.84 15.47
C LEU A 41 1.14 14.53 16.98
N GLU A 42 0.77 15.47 17.84
CA GLU A 42 0.68 15.25 19.28
C GLU A 42 -0.26 14.08 19.63
N VAL A 43 -1.40 13.99 18.94
CA VAL A 43 -2.36 12.89 19.14
C VAL A 43 -1.79 11.59 18.54
N PHE A 44 -1.17 11.67 17.38
CA PHE A 44 -0.56 10.53 16.70
C PHE A 44 0.58 9.92 17.53
N LEU A 45 1.43 10.75 18.14
CA LEU A 45 2.53 10.32 19.00
C LEU A 45 2.13 10.07 20.45
N SER A 46 0.85 10.24 20.85
CA SER A 46 0.43 10.10 22.25
C SER A 46 0.65 8.70 22.83
N GLU A 47 0.48 7.65 22.03
CA GLU A 47 0.60 6.25 22.45
C GLU A 47 1.37 5.43 21.40
N PRO A 48 2.26 4.48 21.79
CA PRO A 48 3.03 3.67 20.84
C PRO A 48 2.17 2.87 19.85
N TRP A 49 1.02 2.34 20.29
CA TRP A 49 0.14 1.55 19.43
C TRP A 49 -0.45 2.36 18.26
N ILE A 50 -0.63 3.68 18.44
CA ILE A 50 -1.10 4.57 17.37
C ILE A 50 -0.04 4.64 16.26
N VAL A 51 1.22 4.83 16.64
CA VAL A 51 2.34 4.88 15.68
C VAL A 51 2.52 3.53 14.98
N MET A 52 2.43 2.42 15.73
CA MET A 52 2.57 1.06 15.17
C MET A 52 1.47 0.69 14.19
N LEU A 53 0.22 1.10 14.46
CA LEU A 53 -0.92 0.70 13.63
C LEU A 53 -0.94 1.42 12.29
N TYR A 54 -0.40 2.63 12.19
CA TYR A 54 -0.49 3.46 11.01
C TYR A 54 0.17 2.85 9.74
N PRO A 55 1.44 2.39 9.75
CA PRO A 55 2.04 1.74 8.59
C PRO A 55 1.24 0.51 8.14
N ILE A 56 0.75 -0.29 9.10
CA ILE A 56 -0.08 -1.48 8.80
C ILE A 56 -1.34 -1.07 8.03
N MET A 57 -2.01 -0.01 8.47
CA MET A 57 -3.25 0.47 7.83
C MET A 57 -3.00 0.96 6.41
N ILE A 58 -1.93 1.70 6.17
CA ILE A 58 -1.54 2.18 4.83
C ILE A 58 -1.23 0.99 3.91
N THR A 59 -0.32 0.10 4.30
CA THR A 59 0.11 -1.03 3.48
C THR A 59 -1.05 -1.99 3.14
N LEU A 60 -1.84 -2.40 4.13
CA LEU A 60 -2.97 -3.30 3.90
C LEU A 60 -3.99 -2.70 2.94
N ARG A 61 -4.31 -1.44 3.12
CA ARG A 61 -5.26 -0.76 2.27
C ARG A 61 -4.75 -0.63 0.83
N GLY A 62 -3.48 -0.27 0.65
CA GLY A 62 -2.83 -0.22 -0.66
C GLY A 62 -2.97 -1.54 -1.40
N ASN A 63 -2.62 -2.64 -0.73
CA ASN A 63 -2.70 -3.98 -1.30
C ASN A 63 -4.14 -4.42 -1.60
N ILE A 64 -5.09 -4.20 -0.68
CA ILE A 64 -6.51 -4.53 -0.90
C ILE A 64 -7.08 -3.72 -2.07
N GLY A 65 -6.79 -2.42 -2.10
CA GLY A 65 -7.23 -1.52 -3.18
C GLY A 65 -6.62 -1.89 -4.53
N GLY A 66 -5.34 -2.23 -4.57
CA GLY A 66 -4.63 -2.68 -5.77
C GLY A 66 -5.22 -3.97 -6.35
N ILE A 67 -5.41 -5.00 -5.50
CA ILE A 67 -6.03 -6.26 -5.92
C ILE A 67 -7.47 -6.04 -6.41
N PHE A 68 -8.24 -5.19 -5.71
CA PHE A 68 -9.60 -4.88 -6.16
C PHE A 68 -9.62 -4.17 -7.51
N SER A 69 -8.74 -3.19 -7.71
CA SER A 69 -8.61 -2.45 -8.97
C SER A 69 -8.24 -3.39 -10.13
N ALA A 70 -7.26 -4.27 -9.96
CA ALA A 70 -6.85 -5.23 -10.97
C ALA A 70 -7.98 -6.21 -11.33
N LYS A 71 -8.64 -6.82 -10.31
CA LYS A 71 -9.77 -7.73 -10.55
C LYS A 71 -10.97 -7.03 -11.20
N LEU A 72 -11.25 -5.78 -10.82
CA LEU A 72 -12.31 -4.98 -11.44
C LEU A 72 -12.01 -4.70 -12.91
N SER A 73 -10.79 -4.26 -13.21
CA SER A 73 -10.35 -3.97 -14.58
C SER A 73 -10.40 -5.22 -15.48
N THR A 74 -9.79 -6.30 -15.04
CA THR A 74 -9.84 -7.58 -15.77
C THR A 74 -11.28 -8.04 -16.03
N SER A 75 -12.14 -7.96 -15.01
CA SER A 75 -13.54 -8.37 -15.15
C SER A 75 -14.37 -7.46 -16.07
N LEU A 76 -14.01 -6.16 -16.15
CA LEU A 76 -14.60 -5.22 -17.11
C LEU A 76 -14.15 -5.55 -18.54
N ASN A 77 -12.86 -5.77 -18.74
CA ASN A 77 -12.28 -6.09 -20.06
C ASN A 77 -12.80 -7.41 -20.62
N LEU A 78 -13.03 -8.42 -19.76
CA LEU A 78 -13.63 -9.69 -20.12
C LEU A 78 -15.18 -9.65 -20.25
N GLY A 79 -15.81 -8.52 -19.91
CA GLY A 79 -17.27 -8.37 -19.97
C GLY A 79 -18.02 -9.09 -18.86
N TYR A 80 -17.37 -9.59 -17.82
CA TYR A 80 -17.99 -10.25 -16.68
C TYR A 80 -18.70 -9.29 -15.74
N ILE A 81 -18.25 -8.04 -15.68
CA ILE A 81 -18.83 -6.94 -14.89
C ILE A 81 -19.32 -5.85 -15.84
N ARG A 82 -20.49 -5.29 -15.57
CA ARG A 82 -21.01 -4.15 -16.33
C ARG A 82 -20.44 -2.84 -15.79
N PRO A 83 -20.12 -1.85 -16.64
CA PRO A 83 -19.61 -0.55 -16.18
C PRO A 83 -20.74 0.32 -15.61
N SER A 84 -21.37 -0.15 -14.53
CA SER A 84 -22.48 0.52 -13.85
C SER A 84 -22.53 0.12 -12.36
N LEU A 85 -22.75 1.07 -11.47
CA LEU A 85 -22.98 0.80 -10.05
C LEU A 85 -24.38 0.18 -9.79
N ARG A 86 -25.34 0.50 -10.65
CA ARG A 86 -26.70 -0.03 -10.54
C ARG A 86 -26.88 -1.20 -11.50
N ARG A 87 -27.59 -2.24 -11.06
CA ARG A 87 -27.92 -3.44 -11.88
C ARG A 87 -26.68 -4.12 -12.48
N ASN A 88 -25.65 -4.29 -11.65
CA ASN A 88 -24.44 -5.02 -12.04
C ASN A 88 -24.65 -6.55 -11.97
N THR A 89 -23.64 -7.31 -12.40
CA THR A 89 -23.65 -8.78 -12.41
C THR A 89 -23.51 -9.35 -11.00
N PRO A 90 -23.94 -10.62 -10.75
CA PRO A 90 -23.69 -11.30 -9.48
C PRO A 90 -22.19 -11.35 -9.13
N LEU A 91 -21.32 -11.54 -10.12
CA LEU A 91 -19.86 -11.58 -9.93
C LEU A 91 -19.32 -10.28 -9.30
N PHE A 92 -19.85 -9.12 -9.69
CA PHE A 92 -19.49 -7.84 -9.06
C PHE A 92 -19.80 -7.85 -7.55
N MET A 93 -21.00 -8.35 -7.17
CA MET A 93 -21.40 -8.42 -5.76
C MET A 93 -20.58 -9.43 -4.98
N ILE A 94 -20.20 -10.53 -5.62
CA ILE A 94 -19.32 -11.55 -5.02
C ILE A 94 -17.94 -10.95 -4.76
N LEU A 95 -17.32 -10.31 -5.76
CA LEU A 95 -16.03 -9.66 -5.62
C LEU A 95 -16.06 -8.54 -4.55
N PHE A 96 -17.09 -7.69 -4.60
CA PHE A 96 -17.31 -6.64 -3.61
C PHE A 96 -17.41 -7.20 -2.18
N SER A 97 -18.16 -8.31 -2.02
CA SER A 97 -18.33 -8.97 -0.71
C SER A 97 -17.05 -9.61 -0.22
N ALA A 98 -16.28 -10.27 -1.10
CA ALA A 98 -15.03 -10.92 -0.76
C ALA A 98 -13.97 -9.89 -0.28
N ILE A 99 -13.82 -8.78 -1.00
CA ILE A 99 -12.86 -7.71 -0.66
C ILE A 99 -13.23 -7.05 0.69
N ASN A 100 -14.50 -6.73 0.91
CA ASN A 100 -14.92 -6.15 2.18
C ASN A 100 -14.76 -7.12 3.36
N PHE A 101 -15.04 -8.41 3.15
CA PHE A 101 -14.84 -9.44 4.16
C PHE A 101 -13.35 -9.58 4.53
N ILE A 102 -12.47 -9.68 3.53
CA ILE A 102 -11.01 -9.76 3.74
C ILE A 102 -10.51 -8.50 4.48
N SER A 103 -10.98 -7.34 4.05
CA SER A 103 -10.65 -6.06 4.69
C SER A 103 -11.02 -6.03 6.17
N LEU A 104 -12.23 -6.48 6.52
CA LEU A 104 -12.69 -6.58 7.91
C LEU A 104 -11.83 -7.57 8.72
N LEU A 105 -11.56 -8.74 8.16
CA LEU A 105 -10.77 -9.79 8.81
C LEU A 105 -9.34 -9.31 9.10
N LEU A 106 -8.68 -8.72 8.11
CA LEU A 106 -7.31 -8.23 8.27
C LEU A 106 -7.22 -7.05 9.23
N SER A 107 -8.22 -6.16 9.25
CA SER A 107 -8.27 -5.07 10.24
C SER A 107 -8.39 -5.61 11.67
N PHE A 108 -9.19 -6.64 11.88
CA PHE A 108 -9.29 -7.31 13.17
C PHE A 108 -7.93 -7.87 13.61
N PHE A 109 -7.25 -8.60 12.73
CA PHE A 109 -5.91 -9.14 13.04
C PHE A 109 -4.86 -8.04 13.23
N SER A 110 -4.93 -6.94 12.47
CA SER A 110 -4.04 -5.78 12.65
C SER A 110 -4.16 -5.20 14.05
N GLY A 111 -5.39 -4.94 14.49
CA GLY A 111 -5.62 -4.44 15.85
C GLY A 111 -5.17 -5.42 16.93
N LEU A 112 -5.41 -6.73 16.73
CA LEU A 112 -5.00 -7.76 17.68
C LEU A 112 -3.47 -7.85 17.82
N ILE A 113 -2.74 -7.89 16.69
CA ILE A 113 -1.27 -7.98 16.68
C ILE A 113 -0.66 -6.73 17.32
N VAL A 114 -1.17 -5.53 17.01
CA VAL A 114 -0.69 -4.29 17.61
C VAL A 114 -0.99 -4.25 19.11
N PHE A 115 -2.15 -4.73 19.55
CA PHE A 115 -2.44 -4.85 20.99
C PHE A 115 -1.47 -5.82 21.69
N LEU A 116 -1.17 -6.98 21.09
CA LEU A 116 -0.21 -7.92 21.66
C LEU A 116 1.20 -7.31 21.73
N ALA A 117 1.63 -6.56 20.72
CA ALA A 117 2.90 -5.83 20.78
C ALA A 117 2.90 -4.75 21.88
N GLN A 118 1.80 -4.03 22.04
CA GLN A 118 1.63 -3.03 23.11
C GLN A 118 1.78 -3.64 24.52
N ILE A 119 1.29 -4.88 24.72
CA ILE A 119 1.47 -5.60 26.00
C ILE A 119 2.95 -5.77 26.32
N VAL A 120 3.76 -6.12 25.32
CA VAL A 120 5.21 -6.34 25.49
C VAL A 120 5.94 -5.03 25.78
N ILE A 121 5.54 -3.91 25.16
CA ILE A 121 6.24 -2.63 25.25
C ILE A 121 5.86 -1.86 26.51
N VAL A 122 4.56 -1.79 26.85
CA VAL A 122 4.03 -0.88 27.89
C VAL A 122 3.34 -1.64 29.03
N GLY A 123 3.13 -2.95 28.85
CA GLY A 123 2.40 -3.79 29.80
C GLY A 123 0.92 -3.97 29.45
N PHE A 124 0.29 -4.91 30.18
CA PHE A 124 -1.09 -5.31 29.93
C PHE A 124 -2.09 -4.28 30.44
N LYS A 125 -2.87 -3.70 29.52
CA LYS A 125 -3.97 -2.77 29.80
C LYS A 125 -5.24 -3.25 29.09
N PRO A 126 -6.16 -3.97 29.76
CA PRO A 126 -7.31 -4.64 29.12
C PRO A 126 -8.20 -3.72 28.29
N TRP A 127 -8.40 -2.46 28.75
CA TRP A 127 -9.24 -1.49 28.03
C TRP A 127 -8.69 -1.07 26.68
N LEU A 128 -7.36 -1.18 26.47
CA LEU A 128 -6.73 -0.86 25.19
C LEU A 128 -7.13 -1.83 24.07
N LEU A 129 -7.45 -3.09 24.38
CA LEU A 129 -7.90 -4.04 23.37
C LEU A 129 -9.10 -3.51 22.59
N GLY A 130 -10.12 -3.03 23.29
CA GLY A 130 -11.33 -2.47 22.68
C GLY A 130 -11.01 -1.24 21.83
N ILE A 131 -10.18 -0.33 22.32
CA ILE A 131 -9.81 0.90 21.64
C ILE A 131 -8.99 0.60 20.36
N VAL A 132 -7.98 -0.26 20.45
CA VAL A 132 -7.11 -0.60 19.32
C VAL A 132 -7.89 -1.34 18.24
N LEU A 133 -8.71 -2.35 18.63
CA LEU A 133 -9.56 -3.08 17.69
C LEU A 133 -10.60 -2.15 17.04
N LEU A 134 -11.26 -1.30 17.83
CA LEU A 134 -12.23 -0.36 17.29
C LEU A 134 -11.58 0.63 16.32
N THR A 135 -10.38 1.14 16.65
CA THR A 135 -9.64 2.06 15.78
C THR A 135 -9.26 1.39 14.48
N SER A 136 -8.71 0.19 14.52
CA SER A 136 -8.33 -0.57 13.32
C SER A 136 -9.54 -0.87 12.44
N LEU A 137 -10.59 -1.47 12.99
CA LEU A 137 -11.79 -1.85 12.28
C LEU A 137 -12.52 -0.64 11.67
N SER A 138 -12.73 0.41 12.47
CA SER A 138 -13.47 1.58 11.99
C SER A 138 -12.69 2.37 10.94
N THR A 139 -11.38 2.54 11.09
CA THR A 139 -10.54 3.19 10.07
C THR A 139 -10.68 2.46 8.73
N GLN A 140 -10.53 1.15 8.74
CA GLN A 140 -10.61 0.35 7.52
C GLN A 140 -12.01 0.37 6.91
N VAL A 141 -13.04 0.16 7.72
CA VAL A 141 -14.43 0.12 7.24
C VAL A 141 -14.86 1.47 6.66
N ILE A 142 -14.57 2.58 7.34
CA ILE A 142 -14.95 3.92 6.87
C ILE A 142 -14.17 4.28 5.60
N SER A 143 -12.86 4.09 5.59
CA SER A 143 -12.04 4.42 4.42
C SER A 143 -12.43 3.58 3.19
N MET A 144 -12.66 2.27 3.35
CA MET A 144 -13.06 1.39 2.25
C MET A 144 -14.48 1.64 1.77
N SER A 145 -15.40 2.06 2.66
CA SER A 145 -16.76 2.45 2.27
C SER A 145 -16.79 3.63 1.29
N ILE A 146 -15.74 4.45 1.30
CA ILE A 146 -15.55 5.57 0.36
C ILE A 146 -14.67 5.13 -0.82
N ALA A 147 -13.55 4.46 -0.54
CA ALA A 147 -12.57 4.09 -1.56
C ALA A 147 -13.14 3.13 -2.62
N ILE A 148 -13.86 2.08 -2.23
CA ILE A 148 -14.38 1.09 -3.18
C ILE A 148 -15.38 1.70 -4.18
N PRO A 149 -16.40 2.49 -3.77
CA PRO A 149 -17.27 3.19 -4.72
C PRO A 149 -16.53 4.15 -5.66
N VAL A 150 -15.50 4.85 -5.15
CA VAL A 150 -14.65 5.74 -5.98
C VAL A 150 -13.87 4.93 -7.01
N THR A 151 -13.26 3.80 -6.61
CA THR A 151 -12.58 2.87 -7.53
C THR A 151 -13.52 2.38 -8.62
N CYS A 152 -14.73 1.93 -8.25
CA CYS A 152 -15.73 1.49 -9.20
C CYS A 152 -16.13 2.60 -10.17
N ALA A 153 -16.38 3.81 -9.67
CA ALA A 153 -16.75 4.95 -10.50
C ALA A 153 -15.66 5.31 -11.52
N LEU A 154 -14.41 5.39 -11.06
CA LEU A 154 -13.27 5.65 -11.93
C LEU A 154 -13.08 4.55 -12.97
N GLY A 155 -13.13 3.27 -12.57
CA GLY A 155 -13.01 2.13 -13.47
C GLY A 155 -14.10 2.12 -14.54
N PHE A 156 -15.35 2.38 -14.16
CA PHE A 156 -16.46 2.42 -15.10
C PHE A 156 -16.38 3.61 -16.05
N ILE A 157 -15.92 4.78 -15.59
CA ILE A 157 -15.72 5.97 -16.41
C ILE A 157 -14.59 5.75 -17.42
N SER A 158 -13.43 5.21 -16.96
CA SER A 158 -12.29 4.91 -17.82
C SER A 158 -12.67 3.92 -18.90
N PHE A 159 -13.31 2.81 -18.53
CA PHE A 159 -13.75 1.79 -19.46
C PHE A 159 -14.73 2.36 -20.52
N LYS A 160 -15.74 3.16 -20.10
CA LYS A 160 -16.66 3.82 -21.03
C LYS A 160 -15.98 4.79 -21.99
N ARG A 161 -14.90 5.43 -21.56
CA ARG A 161 -14.09 6.34 -22.38
C ARG A 161 -13.06 5.61 -23.24
N LYS A 162 -13.06 4.27 -23.23
CA LYS A 162 -12.08 3.43 -23.94
C LYS A 162 -10.63 3.71 -23.49
N ILE A 163 -10.45 4.12 -22.25
CA ILE A 163 -9.15 4.23 -21.59
C ILE A 163 -8.98 2.96 -20.76
N ASP A 164 -7.82 2.33 -20.86
CA ASP A 164 -7.54 1.12 -20.10
C ASP A 164 -7.61 1.41 -18.60
N PRO A 165 -8.54 0.76 -17.86
CA PRO A 165 -8.66 0.99 -16.43
C PRO A 165 -7.39 0.61 -15.64
N ASP A 166 -6.59 -0.38 -16.10
CA ASP A 166 -5.37 -0.83 -15.43
C ASP A 166 -4.33 0.29 -15.32
N VAL A 167 -4.25 1.15 -16.35
CA VAL A 167 -3.29 2.26 -16.38
C VAL A 167 -3.65 3.37 -15.38
N ILE A 168 -4.96 3.59 -15.15
CA ILE A 168 -5.44 4.75 -14.38
C ILE A 168 -5.80 4.39 -12.95
N LEU A 169 -6.42 3.21 -12.74
CA LEU A 169 -6.99 2.87 -11.44
C LEU A 169 -5.93 2.76 -10.35
N TYR A 170 -4.84 2.06 -10.61
CA TYR A 170 -3.85 1.78 -9.56
C TYR A 170 -3.20 3.05 -9.01
N PRO A 171 -2.60 3.97 -9.83
CA PRO A 171 -1.96 5.17 -9.31
C PRO A 171 -2.92 6.11 -8.59
N ILE A 172 -4.10 6.37 -9.19
CA ILE A 172 -5.07 7.30 -8.60
C ILE A 172 -5.63 6.70 -7.30
N MET A 173 -5.91 5.39 -7.29
CA MET A 173 -6.48 4.75 -6.10
C MET A 173 -5.48 4.64 -4.97
N SER A 174 -4.20 4.41 -5.23
CA SER A 174 -3.19 4.49 -4.18
C SER A 174 -3.29 5.82 -3.45
N THR A 175 -3.09 6.92 -4.17
CA THR A 175 -3.13 8.28 -3.63
C THR A 175 -4.43 8.63 -2.89
N VAL A 176 -5.59 8.38 -3.51
CA VAL A 176 -6.89 8.71 -2.92
C VAL A 176 -7.11 7.94 -1.62
N THR A 177 -6.73 6.68 -1.63
CA THR A 177 -6.91 5.83 -0.44
C THR A 177 -5.93 6.16 0.67
N ASP A 178 -4.70 6.64 0.38
CA ASP A 178 -3.74 7.11 1.39
C ASP A 178 -4.29 8.32 2.14
N ILE A 179 -4.83 9.27 1.40
CA ILE A 179 -5.49 10.45 1.98
C ILE A 179 -6.69 10.02 2.84
N LEU A 180 -7.52 9.10 2.32
CA LEU A 180 -8.71 8.62 3.04
C LEU A 180 -8.34 7.87 4.32
N VAL A 181 -7.33 6.99 4.29
CA VAL A 181 -6.90 6.27 5.50
C VAL A 181 -6.27 7.22 6.50
N SER A 182 -5.38 8.10 6.08
CA SER A 182 -4.74 9.07 6.98
C SER A 182 -5.76 10.00 7.63
N LEU A 183 -6.76 10.45 6.86
CA LEU A 183 -7.85 11.28 7.38
C LEU A 183 -8.74 10.51 8.36
N THR A 184 -9.23 9.33 7.96
CA THR A 184 -10.12 8.52 8.82
C THR A 184 -9.40 8.04 10.05
N TYR A 185 -8.14 7.61 9.94
CA TYR A 185 -7.32 7.21 11.07
C TYR A 185 -7.14 8.35 12.08
N THR A 186 -6.74 9.52 11.58
CA THR A 186 -6.56 10.72 12.42
C THR A 186 -7.86 11.14 13.11
N VAL A 187 -8.98 11.14 12.40
CA VAL A 187 -10.29 11.44 12.99
C VAL A 187 -10.68 10.41 14.04
N VAL A 188 -10.52 9.12 13.75
CA VAL A 188 -10.89 8.03 14.66
C VAL A 188 -10.08 8.08 15.95
N ILE A 189 -8.75 8.27 15.89
CA ILE A 189 -7.91 8.34 17.10
C ILE A 189 -8.22 9.57 18.00
N ILE A 190 -8.72 10.64 17.41
CA ILE A 190 -9.17 11.82 18.17
C ILE A 190 -10.53 11.54 18.83
N VAL A 191 -11.49 11.08 18.03
CA VAL A 191 -12.89 10.96 18.41
C VAL A 191 -13.11 9.81 19.39
N VAL A 192 -12.38 8.70 19.27
CA VAL A 192 -12.50 7.54 20.16
C VAL A 192 -12.10 7.82 21.61
N LYS A 193 -11.37 8.91 21.87
CA LYS A 193 -11.00 9.35 23.24
C LYS A 193 -12.16 9.94 24.01
N THR A 194 -13.24 10.35 23.35
CA THR A 194 -14.45 10.88 24.01
C THR A 194 -15.52 9.79 24.08
N LEU A 195 -16.33 9.78 25.17
CA LEU A 195 -17.38 8.77 25.33
C LEU A 195 -18.42 8.80 24.17
N ILE A 196 -18.86 10.00 23.79
CA ILE A 196 -19.81 10.17 22.68
C ILE A 196 -19.19 9.69 21.38
N GLY A 197 -17.94 10.04 21.12
CA GLY A 197 -17.22 9.61 19.93
C GLY A 197 -16.97 8.11 19.88
N PHE A 198 -16.61 7.51 21.03
CA PHE A 198 -16.46 6.05 21.14
C PHE A 198 -17.78 5.34 20.76
N ILE A 199 -18.91 5.78 21.33
CA ILE A 199 -20.23 5.21 21.03
C ILE A 199 -20.58 5.40 19.54
N ALA A 200 -20.33 6.56 18.98
CA ALA A 200 -20.61 6.84 17.56
C ALA A 200 -19.77 5.94 16.63
N ILE A 201 -18.45 5.89 16.83
CA ILE A 201 -17.55 5.04 16.05
C ILE A 201 -17.89 3.56 16.21
N PHE A 202 -18.19 3.11 17.42
CA PHE A 202 -18.61 1.74 17.71
C PHE A 202 -19.90 1.37 16.97
N SER A 203 -20.89 2.28 16.99
CA SER A 203 -22.15 2.09 16.26
C SER A 203 -21.95 2.00 14.76
N ILE A 204 -21.14 2.88 14.17
CA ILE A 204 -20.76 2.83 12.73
C ILE A 204 -20.06 1.51 12.42
N CYS A 205 -19.12 1.09 13.25
CA CYS A 205 -18.38 -0.15 13.07
C CYS A 205 -19.31 -1.38 13.10
N ILE A 206 -20.25 -1.44 14.06
CA ILE A 206 -21.22 -2.53 14.17
C ILE A 206 -22.12 -2.58 12.94
N VAL A 207 -22.72 -1.45 12.54
CA VAL A 207 -23.64 -1.40 11.40
C VAL A 207 -22.92 -1.85 10.12
N SER A 208 -21.73 -1.32 9.86
CA SER A 208 -20.97 -1.64 8.66
C SER A 208 -20.46 -3.08 8.66
N SER A 209 -19.94 -3.57 9.80
CA SER A 209 -19.51 -4.96 9.94
C SER A 209 -20.68 -5.93 9.78
N SER A 210 -21.85 -5.60 10.34
CA SER A 210 -23.08 -6.40 10.16
C SER A 210 -23.50 -6.46 8.69
N ALA A 211 -23.45 -5.34 7.97
CA ALA A 211 -23.72 -5.30 6.54
C ALA A 211 -22.77 -6.20 5.74
N ILE A 212 -21.46 -6.15 6.03
CA ILE A 212 -20.46 -7.02 5.41
C ILE A 212 -20.73 -8.50 5.71
N LEU A 213 -21.06 -8.85 6.96
CA LEU A 213 -21.38 -10.23 7.35
C LEU A 213 -22.67 -10.72 6.69
N LEU A 214 -23.68 -9.87 6.48
CA LEU A 214 -24.88 -10.21 5.73
C LEU A 214 -24.56 -10.50 4.24
N LEU A 215 -23.69 -9.70 3.62
CA LEU A 215 -23.22 -9.96 2.27
C LEU A 215 -22.45 -11.29 2.20
N MET A 216 -21.59 -11.56 3.17
CA MET A 216 -20.87 -12.83 3.28
C MET A 216 -21.84 -14.01 3.46
N LYS A 217 -22.89 -13.86 4.28
CA LYS A 217 -23.92 -14.91 4.42
C LYS A 217 -24.62 -15.21 3.11
N LYS A 218 -24.83 -14.18 2.27
CA LYS A 218 -25.49 -14.31 0.97
C LYS A 218 -24.60 -14.92 -0.10
N TYR A 219 -23.33 -14.49 -0.19
CA TYR A 219 -22.43 -14.84 -1.29
C TYR A 219 -21.28 -15.77 -0.88
N GLY A 220 -21.07 -16.03 0.41
CA GLY A 220 -19.91 -16.75 0.93
C GLY A 220 -19.85 -18.24 0.57
N ARG A 221 -20.93 -18.82 0.03
CA ARG A 221 -20.98 -20.20 -0.48
C ARG A 221 -20.68 -20.30 -1.97
N GLU A 222 -20.61 -19.18 -2.67
CA GLU A 222 -20.28 -19.17 -4.09
C GLU A 222 -18.80 -19.56 -4.28
N VAL A 223 -18.54 -20.37 -5.30
CA VAL A 223 -17.19 -20.88 -5.58
C VAL A 223 -16.23 -19.74 -5.84
N GLU A 224 -16.68 -18.72 -6.57
CA GLU A 224 -15.92 -17.52 -6.91
C GLU A 224 -15.55 -16.70 -5.66
N PHE A 225 -16.44 -16.65 -4.65
CA PHE A 225 -16.15 -16.00 -3.37
C PHE A 225 -15.03 -16.74 -2.63
N VAL A 226 -15.17 -18.05 -2.45
CA VAL A 226 -14.20 -18.88 -1.73
C VAL A 226 -12.85 -18.86 -2.42
N THR A 227 -12.85 -18.96 -3.74
CA THR A 227 -11.62 -18.92 -4.54
C THR A 227 -10.93 -17.55 -4.43
N SER A 228 -11.68 -16.45 -4.55
CA SER A 228 -11.14 -15.10 -4.40
C SER A 228 -10.55 -14.90 -3.01
N VAL A 229 -11.28 -15.30 -1.95
CA VAL A 229 -10.77 -15.18 -0.57
C VAL A 229 -9.49 -15.97 -0.38
N LYS A 230 -9.44 -17.23 -0.82
CA LYS A 230 -8.25 -18.08 -0.66
C LYS A 230 -7.02 -17.53 -1.39
N GLN A 231 -7.21 -17.02 -2.61
CA GLN A 231 -6.12 -16.47 -3.42
C GLN A 231 -5.54 -15.16 -2.84
N ILE A 232 -6.41 -14.32 -2.27
CA ILE A 232 -6.03 -12.99 -1.78
C ILE A 232 -5.55 -13.02 -0.33
N LEU A 233 -6.11 -13.92 0.50
CA LEU A 233 -5.85 -13.92 1.94
C LEU A 233 -4.39 -14.24 2.29
N ALA A 234 -3.78 -15.22 1.61
CA ALA A 234 -2.42 -15.65 1.93
C ALA A 234 -1.36 -14.54 1.72
N PRO A 235 -1.29 -13.85 0.57
CA PRO A 235 -0.35 -12.74 0.40
C PRO A 235 -0.65 -11.57 1.34
N LEU A 236 -1.93 -11.29 1.63
CA LEU A 236 -2.29 -10.20 2.53
C LEU A 236 -2.01 -10.49 4.01
N LEU A 237 -2.08 -11.74 4.45
CA LEU A 237 -1.64 -12.12 5.79
C LEU A 237 -0.12 -11.95 5.95
N LEU A 238 0.65 -12.28 4.92
CA LEU A 238 2.08 -12.02 4.91
C LEU A 238 2.37 -10.51 4.91
N SER A 239 1.62 -9.75 4.11
CA SER A 239 1.69 -8.27 4.13
C SER A 239 1.37 -7.68 5.51
N LEU A 240 0.39 -8.24 6.21
CA LEU A 240 0.06 -7.84 7.57
C LEU A 240 1.25 -8.05 8.54
N LEU A 241 1.89 -9.21 8.48
CA LEU A 241 3.04 -9.50 9.33
C LEU A 241 4.23 -8.58 9.03
N ILE A 242 4.53 -8.36 7.77
CA ILE A 242 5.61 -7.46 7.34
C ILE A 242 5.27 -6.01 7.76
N GLY A 243 4.04 -5.55 7.54
CA GLY A 243 3.57 -4.23 7.96
C GLY A 243 3.65 -4.02 9.48
N TRP A 244 3.47 -5.08 10.26
CA TRP A 244 3.67 -5.02 11.71
C TRP A 244 5.13 -4.68 12.08
N PHE A 245 6.11 -5.27 11.41
CA PHE A 245 7.53 -4.91 11.61
C PHE A 245 7.80 -3.46 11.21
N SER A 246 7.16 -2.95 10.14
CA SER A 246 7.22 -1.53 9.78
C SER A 246 6.68 -0.64 10.91
N GLY A 247 5.56 -1.03 11.50
CA GLY A 247 4.96 -0.33 12.64
C GLY A 247 5.87 -0.32 13.87
N LEU A 248 6.51 -1.45 14.19
CA LEU A 248 7.49 -1.52 15.27
C LEU A 248 8.70 -0.62 15.01
N ALA A 249 9.24 -0.64 13.78
CA ALA A 249 10.38 0.19 13.39
C ALA A 249 10.05 1.69 13.56
N LEU A 250 8.88 2.13 13.08
CA LEU A 250 8.44 3.51 13.22
C LEU A 250 8.19 3.91 14.69
N SER A 251 7.61 3.02 15.47
CA SER A 251 7.34 3.25 16.90
C SER A 251 8.64 3.40 17.72
N ASN A 252 9.71 2.69 17.36
CA ASN A 252 11.00 2.76 18.05
C ASN A 252 11.68 4.13 17.90
N VAL A 253 11.36 4.88 16.84
CA VAL A 253 11.92 6.24 16.61
C VAL A 253 10.94 7.34 16.95
N LYS A 254 9.93 7.06 17.79
CA LYS A 254 8.90 8.03 18.19
C LYS A 254 9.50 9.33 18.72
N SER A 255 10.54 9.28 19.57
CA SER A 255 11.23 10.47 20.08
C SER A 255 11.88 11.31 18.99
N LYS A 256 12.38 10.66 17.93
CA LYS A 256 12.94 11.36 16.77
C LYS A 256 11.85 11.99 15.90
N LEU A 257 10.66 11.39 15.85
CA LEU A 257 9.51 11.99 15.18
C LEU A 257 8.96 13.20 15.96
N GLU A 258 9.11 13.22 17.29
CA GLU A 258 8.82 14.41 18.12
C GLU A 258 9.87 15.52 17.87
N GLU A 259 11.14 15.16 17.70
CA GLU A 259 12.24 16.09 17.41
C GLU A 259 12.17 16.63 15.96
N TYR A 260 11.80 15.76 15.00
CA TYR A 260 11.73 16.07 13.57
C TYR A 260 10.33 15.81 12.98
N PRO A 261 9.33 16.62 13.35
CA PRO A 261 7.93 16.39 12.96
C PRO A 261 7.69 16.37 11.46
N SER A 262 8.48 17.11 10.70
CA SER A 262 8.39 17.23 9.24
C SER A 262 8.61 15.92 8.47
N ILE A 263 9.25 14.93 9.10
CA ILE A 263 9.38 13.58 8.54
C ILE A 263 8.00 12.98 8.29
N MET A 264 7.01 13.22 9.16
CA MET A 264 5.66 12.68 8.97
C MET A 264 4.92 13.28 7.79
N ILE A 265 5.31 14.48 7.32
CA ILE A 265 4.75 15.09 6.10
C ILE A 265 5.15 14.25 4.87
N VAL A 266 6.41 13.84 4.80
CA VAL A 266 6.98 13.16 3.64
C VAL A 266 6.92 11.62 3.75
N TYR A 267 6.67 11.07 4.94
CA TYR A 267 6.70 9.63 5.20
C TYR A 267 5.80 8.80 4.26
N PRO A 268 4.49 9.11 4.10
CA PRO A 268 3.66 8.33 3.19
C PRO A 268 4.15 8.40 1.73
N ALA A 269 4.56 9.58 1.26
CA ALA A 269 5.09 9.75 -0.09
C ALA A 269 6.39 8.97 -0.33
N ILE A 270 7.29 8.94 0.68
CA ILE A 270 8.52 8.13 0.65
C ILE A 270 8.17 6.66 0.47
N ILE A 271 7.26 6.14 1.29
CA ILE A 271 6.88 4.73 1.27
C ILE A 271 6.19 4.36 -0.05
N ASP A 272 5.26 5.18 -0.52
CA ASP A 272 4.58 4.97 -1.80
C ASP A 272 5.58 4.91 -2.98
N THR A 273 6.53 5.85 -3.04
CA THR A 273 7.51 5.87 -4.14
C THR A 273 8.46 4.66 -4.08
N ILE A 274 8.89 4.23 -2.89
CA ILE A 274 9.68 3.01 -2.71
C ILE A 274 8.86 1.78 -3.13
N GLY A 275 7.60 1.69 -2.71
CA GLY A 275 6.67 0.63 -3.05
C GLY A 275 6.42 0.55 -4.56
N ASN A 276 6.15 1.68 -5.19
CA ASN A 276 5.91 1.77 -6.64
C ASN A 276 7.16 1.49 -7.48
N PHE A 277 8.36 1.83 -6.98
CA PHE A 277 9.62 1.43 -7.60
C PHE A 277 9.76 -0.10 -7.60
N GLY A 278 9.52 -0.77 -6.47
CA GLY A 278 9.53 -2.22 -6.36
C GLY A 278 8.48 -2.88 -7.24
N ALA A 279 7.23 -2.42 -7.16
CA ALA A 279 6.11 -2.93 -7.96
C ALA A 279 6.35 -2.80 -9.48
N SER A 280 6.95 -1.69 -9.92
CA SER A 280 7.28 -1.47 -11.33
C SER A 280 8.31 -2.49 -11.83
N ILE A 281 9.37 -2.74 -11.06
CA ILE A 281 10.38 -3.76 -11.39
C ILE A 281 9.74 -5.15 -11.38
N GLY A 282 8.97 -5.47 -10.34
CA GLY A 282 8.28 -6.74 -10.20
C GLY A 282 7.35 -7.03 -11.38
N SER A 283 6.51 -6.08 -11.76
CA SER A 283 5.56 -6.20 -12.88
C SER A 283 6.27 -6.43 -14.22
N ILE A 284 7.33 -5.68 -14.52
CA ILE A 284 8.10 -5.88 -15.75
C ILE A 284 8.74 -7.26 -15.77
N LEU A 285 9.32 -7.69 -14.65
CA LEU A 285 9.99 -8.97 -14.54
C LEU A 285 8.99 -10.14 -14.66
N THR A 286 7.82 -10.05 -14.02
CA THR A 286 6.78 -11.09 -14.10
C THR A 286 6.24 -11.24 -15.51
N ALA A 287 5.97 -10.12 -16.20
CA ALA A 287 5.53 -10.15 -17.61
C ALA A 287 6.57 -10.83 -18.51
N ARG A 288 7.85 -10.48 -18.38
CA ARG A 288 8.93 -11.07 -19.17
C ARG A 288 9.18 -12.55 -18.88
N LEU A 289 9.02 -12.97 -17.62
CA LEU A 289 9.09 -14.38 -17.24
C LEU A 289 7.93 -15.17 -17.87
N ALA A 290 6.70 -14.63 -17.80
CA ALA A 290 5.51 -15.25 -18.39
C ALA A 290 5.62 -15.38 -19.93
N GLU A 291 6.20 -14.38 -20.60
CA GLU A 291 6.47 -14.39 -22.05
C GLU A 291 7.68 -15.23 -22.45
N GLY A 292 8.46 -15.76 -21.51
CA GLY A 292 9.68 -16.51 -21.77
C GLY A 292 10.85 -15.68 -22.31
N LEU A 293 10.79 -14.36 -22.18
CA LEU A 293 11.81 -13.42 -22.66
C LEU A 293 13.04 -13.37 -21.74
N VAL A 294 12.87 -13.73 -20.47
CA VAL A 294 13.92 -13.75 -19.45
C VAL A 294 13.95 -15.12 -18.78
N SER A 295 15.16 -15.63 -18.54
CA SER A 295 15.31 -16.86 -17.77
C SER A 295 15.18 -16.58 -16.27
N PRO A 296 14.65 -17.52 -15.46
CA PRO A 296 14.51 -17.39 -14.02
C PRO A 296 15.87 -17.45 -13.32
N LYS A 297 16.68 -16.40 -13.45
CA LYS A 297 18.01 -16.28 -12.85
C LYS A 297 18.12 -14.94 -12.11
N LEU A 298 18.87 -14.93 -11.01
CA LEU A 298 19.12 -13.71 -10.24
C LEU A 298 20.01 -12.69 -10.97
N SER A 299 20.77 -13.13 -12.00
CA SER A 299 21.59 -12.21 -12.80
C SER A 299 20.74 -11.22 -13.58
N LEU A 300 21.20 -9.98 -13.67
CA LEU A 300 20.59 -8.93 -14.48
C LEU A 300 21.21 -8.95 -15.88
N SER A 301 20.37 -8.87 -16.90
CA SER A 301 20.81 -8.51 -18.24
C SER A 301 21.18 -7.02 -18.29
N LEU A 302 21.99 -6.62 -19.27
CA LEU A 302 22.35 -5.21 -19.46
C LEU A 302 21.12 -4.32 -19.72
N LEU A 303 20.12 -4.85 -20.42
CA LEU A 303 18.87 -4.14 -20.69
C LEU A 303 18.07 -3.92 -19.39
N GLU A 304 17.87 -4.98 -18.60
CA GLU A 304 17.17 -4.87 -17.31
C GLU A 304 17.85 -3.89 -16.38
N LEU A 305 19.19 -3.92 -16.31
CA LEU A 305 19.96 -2.99 -15.49
C LEU A 305 19.76 -1.54 -15.94
N TYR A 306 19.81 -1.30 -17.25
CA TYR A 306 19.64 0.04 -17.81
C TYR A 306 18.23 0.60 -17.54
N GLU A 307 17.19 -0.20 -17.77
CA GLU A 307 15.79 0.18 -17.47
C GLU A 307 15.59 0.45 -15.97
N THR A 308 16.13 -0.42 -15.11
CA THR A 308 16.07 -0.23 -13.65
C THR A 308 16.75 1.07 -13.21
N ILE A 309 17.92 1.41 -13.79
CA ILE A 309 18.60 2.67 -13.52
C ILE A 309 17.74 3.87 -13.93
N GLN A 310 17.03 3.79 -15.07
CA GLN A 310 16.17 4.88 -15.51
C GLN A 310 14.96 5.08 -14.57
N MET A 311 14.33 4.00 -14.11
CA MET A 311 13.26 4.05 -13.11
C MET A 311 13.80 4.57 -11.77
N TRP A 312 14.99 4.16 -11.36
CA TRP A 312 15.68 4.63 -10.17
C TRP A 312 15.97 6.13 -10.21
N LEU A 313 16.47 6.63 -11.35
CA LEU A 313 16.71 8.08 -11.53
C LEU A 313 15.40 8.87 -11.44
N SER A 314 14.33 8.35 -12.00
CA SER A 314 13.00 8.94 -11.90
C SER A 314 12.53 9.04 -10.44
N ALA A 315 12.66 7.95 -9.66
CA ALA A 315 12.31 7.94 -8.24
C ALA A 315 13.19 8.89 -7.42
N LEU A 316 14.50 8.94 -7.70
CA LEU A 316 15.44 9.82 -7.02
C LEU A 316 15.05 11.31 -7.13
N LEU A 317 14.46 11.73 -8.27
CA LEU A 317 13.96 13.10 -8.41
C LEU A 317 12.86 13.40 -7.38
N TYR A 318 11.94 12.47 -7.13
CA TYR A 318 10.91 12.63 -6.11
C TYR A 318 11.51 12.65 -4.70
N PHE A 319 12.52 11.83 -4.43
CA PHE A 319 13.23 11.86 -3.15
C PHE A 319 13.93 13.18 -2.89
N ILE A 320 14.46 13.84 -3.93
CA ILE A 320 15.01 15.20 -3.82
C ILE A 320 13.88 16.19 -3.48
N VAL A 321 12.70 16.05 -4.09
CA VAL A 321 11.53 16.89 -3.76
C VAL A 321 11.09 16.65 -2.32
N TYR A 322 11.00 15.41 -1.85
CA TYR A 322 10.63 15.10 -0.46
C TYR A 322 11.65 15.64 0.54
N ALA A 323 12.95 15.50 0.24
CA ALA A 323 14.03 16.06 1.03
C ALA A 323 13.93 17.60 1.12
N TYR A 324 13.64 18.26 0.02
CA TYR A 324 13.42 19.71 -0.03
C TYR A 324 12.19 20.14 0.78
N ILE A 325 11.07 19.43 0.67
CA ILE A 325 9.87 19.71 1.47
C ILE A 325 10.14 19.53 2.96
N ALA A 326 10.83 18.46 3.35
CA ALA A 326 11.23 18.23 4.74
C ALA A 326 12.15 19.36 5.26
N PHE A 327 13.09 19.82 4.44
CA PHE A 327 13.98 20.95 4.75
C PHE A 327 13.20 22.24 5.01
N LEU A 328 12.26 22.58 4.13
CA LEU A 328 11.42 23.77 4.30
C LEU A 328 10.58 23.74 5.59
N ASN A 329 10.33 22.54 6.11
CA ASN A 329 9.59 22.32 7.36
C ASN A 329 10.52 22.03 8.56
N GLY A 330 11.80 22.37 8.46
CA GLY A 330 12.75 22.37 9.58
C GLY A 330 13.62 21.13 9.74
N PHE A 331 13.58 20.15 8.82
CA PHE A 331 14.45 18.98 8.86
C PHE A 331 15.80 19.26 8.19
N GLN A 332 16.83 19.49 8.98
CA GLN A 332 18.17 19.85 8.49
C GLN A 332 18.91 18.66 7.85
N ASN A 333 18.69 17.45 8.35
CA ASN A 333 19.44 16.24 7.94
C ASN A 333 18.81 15.55 6.71
N VAL A 334 18.49 16.33 5.67
CA VAL A 334 17.78 15.85 4.46
C VAL A 334 18.49 14.71 3.73
N GLY A 335 19.79 14.55 3.91
CA GLY A 335 20.57 13.44 3.37
C GLY A 335 20.04 12.07 3.81
N VAL A 336 19.42 11.99 4.99
CA VAL A 336 18.78 10.76 5.50
C VAL A 336 17.71 10.24 4.54
N ILE A 337 16.87 11.13 3.99
CA ILE A 337 15.79 10.76 3.06
C ILE A 337 16.38 10.20 1.76
N ILE A 338 17.40 10.84 1.22
CA ILE A 338 18.07 10.41 -0.02
C ILE A 338 18.81 9.09 0.19
N ILE A 339 19.58 8.97 1.28
CA ILE A 339 20.35 7.76 1.62
C ILE A 339 19.40 6.59 1.87
N CYS A 340 18.23 6.81 2.48
CA CYS A 340 17.21 5.80 2.66
C CYS A 340 16.82 5.14 1.33
N PHE A 341 16.55 5.93 0.29
CA PHE A 341 16.23 5.41 -1.04
C PHE A 341 17.43 4.70 -1.70
N ILE A 342 18.62 5.31 -1.65
CA ILE A 342 19.81 4.69 -2.22
C ILE A 342 20.12 3.35 -1.57
N ALA A 343 19.98 3.24 -0.25
CA ALA A 343 20.25 2.00 0.49
C ALA A 343 19.14 0.94 0.29
N SER A 344 17.87 1.34 0.14
CA SER A 344 16.76 0.42 -0.09
C SER A 344 16.76 -0.16 -1.51
N SER A 345 17.16 0.61 -2.51
CA SER A 345 17.05 0.25 -3.93
C SER A 345 17.67 -1.11 -4.31
N PRO A 346 18.94 -1.43 -3.94
CA PRO A 346 19.51 -2.73 -4.30
C PRO A 346 18.84 -3.90 -3.58
N LEU A 347 18.35 -3.69 -2.34
CA LEU A 347 17.62 -4.70 -1.59
C LEU A 347 16.27 -4.99 -2.26
N ILE A 348 15.56 -3.94 -2.68
CA ILE A 348 14.28 -4.06 -3.42
C ILE A 348 14.49 -4.81 -4.72
N LEU A 349 15.51 -4.46 -5.51
CA LEU A 349 15.82 -5.16 -6.76
C LEU A 349 16.11 -6.66 -6.53
N PHE A 350 16.83 -6.97 -5.47
CA PHE A 350 17.12 -8.36 -5.10
C PHE A 350 15.85 -9.12 -4.72
N THR A 351 15.00 -8.54 -3.88
CA THR A 351 13.75 -9.17 -3.44
C THR A 351 12.74 -9.32 -4.57
N CYS A 352 12.62 -8.32 -5.46
CA CYS A 352 11.78 -8.42 -6.67
C CYS A 352 12.18 -9.61 -7.54
N LYS A 353 13.48 -9.82 -7.76
CA LYS A 353 13.94 -10.99 -8.52
C LYS A 353 13.69 -12.30 -7.79
N LEU A 354 13.95 -12.34 -6.49
CA LEU A 354 13.76 -13.54 -5.70
C LEU A 354 12.29 -13.97 -5.65
N SER A 355 11.38 -13.02 -5.41
CA SER A 355 9.94 -13.28 -5.34
C SER A 355 9.37 -13.67 -6.70
N ALA A 356 9.72 -12.94 -7.77
CA ALA A 356 9.24 -13.23 -9.12
C ALA A 356 9.68 -14.63 -9.57
N ILE A 357 10.94 -15.01 -9.36
CA ILE A 357 11.45 -16.34 -9.69
C ILE A 357 10.75 -17.40 -8.82
N GLY A 358 10.66 -17.18 -7.51
CA GLY A 358 10.06 -18.15 -6.58
C GLY A 358 8.57 -18.40 -6.84
N VAL A 359 7.82 -17.39 -7.26
CA VAL A 359 6.41 -17.48 -7.65
C VAL A 359 6.27 -18.19 -9.00
N PHE A 360 7.13 -17.84 -9.97
CA PHE A 360 7.15 -18.45 -11.31
C PHE A 360 7.45 -19.95 -11.25
N GLU A 361 8.50 -20.36 -10.51
CA GLU A 361 8.88 -21.79 -10.39
C GLU A 361 7.81 -22.63 -9.70
N ARG A 362 6.95 -22.02 -8.84
CA ARG A 362 5.84 -22.71 -8.18
C ARG A 362 4.54 -22.67 -8.97
N ASN A 363 4.52 -22.11 -10.17
CA ASN A 363 3.34 -21.91 -11.00
C ASN A 363 2.20 -21.18 -10.24
N LEU A 364 2.55 -20.21 -9.38
CA LEU A 364 1.60 -19.35 -8.72
C LEU A 364 1.27 -18.15 -9.63
N ASP A 365 0.12 -17.52 -9.36
CA ASP A 365 -0.27 -16.31 -10.07
C ASP A 365 0.67 -15.15 -9.71
N LEU A 366 1.46 -14.71 -10.69
CA LEU A 366 2.49 -13.70 -10.52
C LEU A 366 1.90 -12.37 -10.06
N ASP A 367 0.76 -11.94 -10.63
CA ASP A 367 0.14 -10.65 -10.31
C ASP A 367 -0.48 -10.63 -8.92
N ASN A 368 -1.06 -11.75 -8.48
CA ASN A 368 -1.67 -11.84 -7.16
C ASN A 368 -0.65 -11.96 -6.00
N PHE A 369 0.57 -12.41 -6.29
CA PHE A 369 1.58 -12.64 -5.25
C PHE A 369 2.74 -11.63 -5.30
N VAL A 370 3.32 -11.40 -6.49
CA VAL A 370 4.56 -10.60 -6.58
C VAL A 370 4.29 -9.14 -6.23
N ILE A 371 3.29 -8.50 -6.83
CA ILE A 371 3.03 -7.08 -6.61
C ILE A 371 2.72 -6.77 -5.14
N PRO A 372 1.77 -7.45 -4.45
CA PRO A 372 1.50 -7.18 -3.04
C PRO A 372 2.67 -7.48 -2.11
N LEU A 373 3.48 -8.50 -2.41
CA LEU A 373 4.66 -8.82 -1.61
C LEU A 373 5.75 -7.76 -1.78
N GLU A 374 6.01 -7.34 -3.02
CA GLU A 374 7.03 -6.35 -3.32
C GLU A 374 6.70 -4.98 -2.76
N THR A 375 5.46 -4.51 -2.92
CA THR A 375 5.03 -3.25 -2.31
C THR A 375 5.19 -3.30 -0.80
N THR A 376 4.70 -4.36 -0.15
CA THR A 376 4.79 -4.49 1.31
C THR A 376 6.23 -4.59 1.81
N PHE A 377 7.08 -5.35 1.11
CA PHE A 377 8.48 -5.51 1.51
C PHE A 377 9.26 -4.21 1.28
N SER A 378 8.96 -3.50 0.21
CA SER A 378 9.52 -2.18 -0.09
C SER A 378 9.11 -1.15 0.96
N ASP A 379 7.84 -1.13 1.37
CA ASP A 379 7.33 -0.29 2.46
C ASP A 379 8.07 -0.57 3.77
N PHE A 380 8.27 -1.86 4.07
CA PHE A 380 9.01 -2.27 5.26
C PHE A 380 10.47 -1.83 5.21
N LEU A 381 11.17 -2.08 4.11
CA LEU A 381 12.56 -1.65 3.95
C LEU A 381 12.70 -0.13 4.06
N GLY A 382 11.81 0.61 3.39
CA GLY A 382 11.79 2.07 3.46
C GLY A 382 11.58 2.57 4.89
N THR A 383 10.59 2.02 5.60
CA THR A 383 10.33 2.37 7.00
C THR A 383 11.47 1.99 7.92
N LEU A 384 12.02 0.78 7.76
CA LEU A 384 13.12 0.28 8.58
C LEU A 384 14.37 1.15 8.41
N LEU A 385 14.79 1.40 7.16
CA LEU A 385 15.99 2.19 6.87
C LEU A 385 15.80 3.65 7.29
N LEU A 386 14.63 4.24 7.03
CA LEU A 386 14.32 5.57 7.53
C LEU A 386 14.43 5.64 9.05
N SER A 387 13.86 4.67 9.75
CA SER A 387 13.93 4.58 11.21
C SER A 387 15.35 4.39 11.72
N LEU A 388 16.14 3.52 11.08
CA LEU A 388 17.54 3.31 11.43
C LEU A 388 18.38 4.58 11.26
N PHE A 389 18.24 5.27 10.13
CA PHE A 389 19.02 6.50 9.87
C PHE A 389 18.55 7.65 10.73
N LEU A 390 17.28 7.76 11.08
CA LEU A 390 16.79 8.72 12.07
C LEU A 390 17.32 8.41 13.48
N GLY A 391 17.48 7.14 13.83
CA GLY A 391 18.03 6.73 15.12
C GLY A 391 19.54 7.03 15.29
N ILE A 392 20.25 7.24 14.17
CA ILE A 392 21.69 7.58 14.18
C ILE A 392 21.92 9.08 14.39
N ILE A 393 21.02 9.94 13.94
CA ILE A 393 21.09 11.41 14.08
C ILE A 393 20.40 11.88 15.36
#